data_f2331baa52fe47d37e495457f989a735
#
_entry.id   f2331baa52fe47d37e495457f989a735
#
_cell.length_a   1.000
_cell.length_b   1.000
_cell.length_c   1.000
_cell.angle_alpha   90.00
_cell.angle_beta   90.00
_cell.angle_gamma   90.00
#
_symmetry.space_group_name_H-M   'P 1'
#
loop_
_entity.id
_entity.type
_entity.pdbx_description
1 polymer ?
#
loop_
_entity_poly.entity_id
_entity_poly.type
_entity_poly.pdbx_seq_one_letter_code
_entity_poly.pdbx_strand_id
1 'polypeptide(L)'
;VNKEDSPQINDLSQMWQDIYRVVHPSDEGFTCCIDNLTSGPNDTLEERIDYLFLVPALDRSPEVLDSQRVFEQAFVTDNGWQWASDHVGLAVKIDINP
;
A
#
# COMPACT_ATOMS: atom_id res chain seq x y z
N VAL A 1 6.16 -1.08 14.89
CA VAL A 1 5.77 -0.98 13.50
C VAL A 1 4.50 -1.79 13.27
N ASN A 2 3.52 -1.21 12.58
CA ASN A 2 2.21 -1.81 12.37
C ASN A 2 2.22 -2.72 11.15
N LYS A 3 2.69 -3.95 11.32
CA LYS A 3 2.67 -4.97 10.27
C LYS A 3 1.26 -5.55 10.11
N GLU A 4 0.99 -6.16 8.97
CA GLU A 4 -0.34 -6.63 8.60
C GLU A 4 -0.97 -7.58 9.62
N ASP A 5 -0.21 -8.43 10.25
CA ASP A 5 -0.71 -9.39 11.25
C ASP A 5 -0.49 -8.93 12.69
N SER A 6 -0.16 -7.65 12.89
CA SER A 6 -0.08 -7.09 14.23
C SER A 6 -1.48 -6.96 14.85
N PRO A 7 -1.59 -6.97 16.20
CA PRO A 7 -2.90 -6.84 16.85
C PRO A 7 -3.65 -5.57 16.45
N GLN A 8 -2.95 -4.44 16.30
CA GLN A 8 -3.56 -3.17 15.94
C GLN A 8 -4.17 -3.21 14.54
N ILE A 9 -3.45 -3.77 13.57
CA ILE A 9 -3.95 -3.87 12.20
C ILE A 9 -5.05 -4.92 12.09
N ASN A 10 -4.96 -6.02 12.81
CA ASN A 10 -6.04 -7.01 12.86
C ASN A 10 -7.33 -6.41 13.40
N ASP A 11 -7.26 -5.58 14.46
CA ASP A 11 -8.41 -4.91 15.01
C ASP A 11 -9.05 -3.95 14.01
N LEU A 12 -8.23 -3.14 13.32
CA LEU A 12 -8.73 -2.22 12.30
C LEU A 12 -9.36 -2.98 11.12
N SER A 13 -8.75 -4.07 10.69
CA SER A 13 -9.23 -4.87 9.56
C SER A 13 -10.55 -5.59 9.85
N GLN A 14 -10.90 -5.79 11.11
CA GLN A 14 -12.21 -6.33 11.50
C GLN A 14 -13.30 -5.27 11.44
N MET A 15 -12.96 -4.00 11.64
CA MET A 15 -13.92 -2.90 11.65
C MET A 15 -14.09 -2.25 10.27
N TRP A 16 -13.00 -2.10 9.53
CA TRP A 16 -12.95 -1.38 8.26
C TRP A 16 -12.32 -2.22 7.18
N GLN A 17 -12.62 -1.90 5.91
CA GLN A 17 -12.02 -2.62 4.79
C GLN A 17 -10.58 -2.18 4.57
N ASP A 18 -9.65 -3.13 4.63
CA ASP A 18 -8.28 -2.96 4.14
C ASP A 18 -8.33 -3.02 2.61
N ILE A 19 -8.29 -1.85 1.97
CA ILE A 19 -8.61 -1.72 0.54
C ILE A 19 -7.68 -2.57 -0.32
N TYR A 20 -6.37 -2.50 -0.07
CA TYR A 20 -5.42 -3.26 -0.89
C TYR A 20 -5.70 -4.77 -0.79
N ARG A 21 -5.98 -5.26 0.41
CA ARG A 21 -6.23 -6.68 0.64
C ARG A 21 -7.55 -7.15 0.02
N VAL A 22 -8.54 -6.29 -0.06
CA VAL A 22 -9.81 -6.59 -0.75
C VAL A 22 -9.57 -6.81 -2.25
N VAL A 23 -8.75 -5.96 -2.87
CA VAL A 23 -8.46 -6.04 -4.32
C VAL A 23 -7.45 -7.13 -4.64
N HIS A 24 -6.46 -7.32 -3.76
CA HIS A 24 -5.36 -8.27 -3.97
C HIS A 24 -5.25 -9.22 -2.78
N PRO A 25 -6.15 -10.21 -2.67
CA PRO A 25 -6.22 -11.05 -1.47
C PRO A 25 -5.01 -11.94 -1.23
N SER A 26 -4.22 -12.22 -2.25
CA SER A 26 -3.07 -13.12 -2.15
C SER A 26 -1.72 -12.44 -2.41
N ASP A 27 -1.71 -11.15 -2.69
CA ASP A 27 -0.48 -10.40 -2.96
C ASP A 27 0.17 -10.00 -1.63
N GLU A 28 1.49 -10.04 -1.54
CA GLU A 28 2.21 -9.63 -0.34
C GLU A 28 1.96 -8.15 -0.02
N GLY A 29 1.89 -7.30 -1.04
CA GLY A 29 1.53 -5.89 -0.89
C GLY A 29 2.56 -5.07 -0.16
N PHE A 30 3.83 -5.44 -0.22
CA PHE A 30 4.90 -4.76 0.50
C PHE A 30 4.98 -3.27 0.14
N THR A 31 5.13 -2.44 1.17
CA THR A 31 5.22 -0.99 1.03
C THR A 31 6.51 -0.41 1.57
N CYS A 32 7.33 -1.19 2.25
CA CYS A 32 8.58 -0.77 2.92
C CYS A 32 9.59 -1.91 2.93
N CYS A 33 10.84 -1.73 3.04
CA CYS A 33 11.55 -0.46 3.08
C CYS A 33 12.78 -0.56 2.18
N ILE A 34 13.08 0.49 1.47
CA ILE A 34 14.33 0.61 0.72
C ILE A 34 15.32 1.31 1.64
N ASP A 35 16.41 0.62 1.99
CA ASP A 35 17.39 1.14 2.93
C ASP A 35 18.27 2.24 2.33
N ASN A 36 18.53 2.15 1.02
CA ASN A 36 19.36 3.12 0.31
C ASN A 36 18.65 3.51 -0.99
N LEU A 37 18.25 4.77 -1.10
CA LEU A 37 17.46 5.25 -2.24
C LEU A 37 18.21 5.16 -3.57
N THR A 38 19.53 4.99 -3.56
CA THR A 38 20.35 4.82 -4.77
C THR A 38 20.76 3.37 -5.02
N SER A 39 20.19 2.41 -4.30
CA SER A 39 20.60 0.99 -4.34
C SER A 39 20.32 0.31 -5.68
N GLY A 40 19.43 0.86 -6.50
CA GLY A 40 19.11 0.31 -7.81
C GLY A 40 17.88 -0.59 -7.82
N PRO A 41 17.58 -1.18 -9.02
CA PRO A 41 16.30 -1.85 -9.25
C PRO A 41 16.18 -3.23 -8.60
N ASN A 42 17.28 -3.80 -8.10
CA ASN A 42 17.29 -5.14 -7.51
C ASN A 42 17.03 -5.14 -5.99
N ASP A 43 16.89 -3.96 -5.40
CA ASP A 43 16.52 -3.86 -3.99
C ASP A 43 15.07 -4.31 -3.79
N THR A 44 14.78 -4.86 -2.62
CA THR A 44 13.48 -5.47 -2.34
C THR A 44 12.82 -4.86 -1.11
N LEU A 45 11.50 -4.82 -1.17
CA LEU A 45 10.64 -4.45 -0.05
C LEU A 45 10.32 -5.71 0.76
N GLU A 46 10.19 -5.57 2.08
CA GLU A 46 10.02 -6.72 2.97
C GLU A 46 8.80 -6.63 3.89
N GLU A 47 8.16 -5.46 3.99
CA GLU A 47 7.10 -5.23 4.95
C GLU A 47 5.92 -4.51 4.35
N ARG A 48 4.73 -4.91 4.76
CA ARG A 48 3.48 -4.20 4.49
C ARG A 48 3.09 -3.44 5.74
N ILE A 49 3.33 -2.13 5.77
CA ILE A 49 3.11 -1.29 6.94
C ILE A 49 2.35 0.00 6.65
N ASP A 50 1.97 0.24 5.42
CA ASP A 50 1.15 1.38 4.99
C ASP A 50 -0.18 0.86 4.48
N TYR A 51 -1.28 1.48 4.90
CA TYR A 51 -2.63 0.99 4.66
C TYR A 51 -3.57 2.13 4.30
N LEU A 52 -4.57 1.81 3.49
CA LEU A 52 -5.75 2.63 3.30
C LEU A 52 -6.96 1.79 3.69
N PHE A 53 -7.74 2.29 4.64
CA PHE A 53 -8.96 1.64 5.10
C PHE A 53 -10.18 2.41 4.62
N LEU A 54 -11.18 1.67 4.16
CA LEU A 54 -12.47 2.26 3.83
C LEU A 54 -13.37 2.16 5.05
N VAL A 55 -13.80 3.33 5.54
CA VAL A 55 -14.74 3.45 6.65
C VAL A 55 -16.12 3.72 6.07
N PRO A 56 -17.10 2.83 6.23
CA PRO A 56 -18.42 3.04 5.66
C PRO A 56 -19.16 4.20 6.36
N ALA A 57 -19.86 5.00 5.58
CA ALA A 57 -20.78 5.99 6.12
C ALA A 57 -22.10 5.32 6.54
N LEU A 58 -22.86 5.99 7.42
CA LEU A 58 -24.12 5.43 7.94
C LEU A 58 -25.16 5.18 6.84
N ASP A 59 -25.16 6.02 5.80
CA ASP A 59 -26.16 6.00 4.75
C ASP A 59 -25.62 5.58 3.38
N ARG A 60 -24.35 5.18 3.32
CA ARG A 60 -23.68 4.86 2.05
C ARG A 60 -22.67 3.74 2.25
N SER A 61 -22.55 2.91 1.22
CA SER A 61 -21.55 1.87 1.14
C SER A 61 -20.70 2.09 -0.11
N PRO A 62 -19.63 2.89 -0.02
CA PRO A 62 -18.74 3.09 -1.18
C PRO A 62 -18.20 1.75 -1.69
N GLU A 63 -18.01 1.66 -3.00
CA GLU A 63 -17.47 0.48 -3.64
C GLU A 63 -16.00 0.68 -3.95
N VAL A 64 -15.16 -0.28 -3.56
CA VAL A 64 -13.76 -0.31 -3.95
C VAL A 64 -13.65 -0.83 -5.37
N LEU A 65 -13.11 0.01 -6.27
CA LEU A 65 -12.96 -0.34 -7.68
C LEU A 65 -11.56 -0.85 -8.01
N ASP A 66 -10.52 -0.28 -7.39
CA ASP A 66 -9.15 -0.68 -7.63
C ASP A 66 -8.23 -0.22 -6.50
N SER A 67 -7.09 -0.88 -6.38
CA SER A 67 -6.01 -0.46 -5.51
C SER A 67 -4.68 -0.92 -6.09
N GLN A 68 -3.70 -0.02 -6.10
CA GLN A 68 -2.38 -0.28 -6.68
C GLN A 68 -1.28 0.27 -5.80
N ARG A 69 -0.13 -0.42 -5.81
CA ARG A 69 1.11 0.16 -5.32
C ARG A 69 1.68 1.05 -6.43
N VAL A 70 2.16 2.24 -6.07
CA VAL A 70 2.73 3.21 -7.02
C VAL A 70 4.12 3.61 -6.56
N PHE A 71 4.96 4.08 -7.48
CA PHE A 71 6.38 4.36 -7.22
C PHE A 71 7.12 3.12 -6.69
N GLU A 72 6.79 1.96 -7.21
CA GLU A 72 7.26 0.67 -6.72
C GLU A 72 8.55 0.20 -7.40
N GLN A 73 9.15 1.04 -8.25
CA GLN A 73 10.38 0.73 -8.99
C GLN A 73 11.36 1.89 -8.90
N ALA A 74 12.65 1.54 -8.88
CA ALA A 74 13.69 2.52 -9.07
C ALA A 74 13.65 3.08 -10.50
N PHE A 75 14.09 4.31 -10.67
CA PHE A 75 14.19 4.97 -11.97
C PHE A 75 15.58 5.52 -12.18
N VAL A 76 15.92 5.80 -13.44
CA VAL A 76 17.25 6.28 -13.82
C VAL A 76 17.24 7.79 -13.86
N THR A 77 18.27 8.39 -13.21
CA THR A 77 18.55 9.83 -13.27
C THR A 77 19.94 10.05 -13.85
N ASP A 78 20.33 11.31 -14.05
CA ASP A 78 21.70 11.66 -14.50
C ASP A 78 22.76 11.18 -13.49
N ASN A 79 22.38 10.95 -12.24
CA ASN A 79 23.27 10.51 -11.16
C ASN A 79 23.14 8.99 -10.89
N GLY A 80 22.44 8.24 -11.74
CA GLY A 80 22.23 6.81 -11.59
C GLY A 80 20.83 6.45 -11.13
N TRP A 81 20.71 5.28 -10.51
CA TRP A 81 19.42 4.80 -10.02
C TRP A 81 18.94 5.58 -8.81
N GLN A 82 17.63 5.75 -8.73
CA GLN A 82 16.98 6.47 -7.63
C GLN A 82 15.62 5.86 -7.34
N TRP A 83 15.33 5.65 -6.06
CA TRP A 83 13.97 5.35 -5.58
C TRP A 83 13.30 6.66 -5.16
N ALA A 84 11.99 6.77 -5.39
CA ALA A 84 11.24 7.98 -5.03
C ALA A 84 11.17 8.17 -3.52
N SER A 85 11.12 7.06 -2.76
CA SER A 85 11.03 7.03 -1.31
C SER A 85 11.50 5.67 -0.81
N ASP A 86 11.78 5.55 0.48
CA ASP A 86 12.00 4.25 1.12
C ASP A 86 10.70 3.44 1.27
N HIS A 87 9.54 4.06 1.09
CA HIS A 87 8.24 3.42 0.94
C HIS A 87 7.74 3.52 -0.50
N VAL A 88 6.88 2.59 -0.89
CA VAL A 88 6.08 2.77 -2.10
C VAL A 88 4.76 3.45 -1.73
N GLY A 89 4.11 4.09 -2.70
CA GLY A 89 2.83 4.71 -2.49
C GLY A 89 1.67 3.73 -2.68
N LEU A 90 0.50 4.13 -2.19
CA LEU A 90 -0.74 3.41 -2.44
C LEU A 90 -1.73 4.35 -3.15
N ALA A 91 -2.35 3.84 -4.19
CA ALA A 91 -3.42 4.54 -4.90
C ALA A 91 -4.67 3.68 -4.85
N VAL A 92 -5.82 4.31 -4.65
CA VAL A 92 -7.10 3.61 -4.61
C VAL A 92 -8.12 4.34 -5.50
N LYS A 93 -9.04 3.56 -6.03
CA LYS A 93 -10.19 4.10 -6.76
C LYS A 93 -11.45 3.55 -6.11
N ILE A 94 -12.32 4.46 -5.70
CA ILE A 94 -13.60 4.09 -5.08
C ILE A 94 -14.75 4.81 -5.77
N ASP A 95 -15.92 4.19 -5.75
CA ASP A 95 -17.17 4.82 -6.17
C ASP A 95 -17.92 5.23 -4.92
N ILE A 96 -18.09 6.53 -4.72
CA ILE A 96 -18.74 7.09 -3.55
C ILE A 96 -20.25 7.23 -3.72
N ASN A 97 -20.78 6.97 -4.92
CA ASN A 97 -22.21 7.05 -5.25
C ASN A 97 -22.69 5.73 -5.86
N PRO A 98 -22.50 4.61 -5.19
CA PRO A 98 -22.94 3.32 -5.71
C PRO A 98 -24.48 3.17 -5.73
#